data_f47e44aeaef36c2b4de0e946bd1a7f40
#
_entry.id   f47e44aeaef36c2b4de0e946bd1a7f40
#
_cell.length_a   1.000
_cell.length_b   1.000
_cell.length_c   1.000
_cell.angle_alpha   90.00
_cell.angle_beta   90.00
_cell.angle_gamma   90.00
#
_symmetry.space_group_name_H-M   'P 1'
#
loop_
_entity.id
_entity.type
_entity.pdbx_description
1 polymer ?
#
loop_
_entity_poly.entity_id
_entity_poly.type
_entity_poly.pdbx_seq_one_letter_code
_entity_poly.pdbx_strand_id
1 'polypeptide(L)'
;MRERNEMILADLITIRAEQRPDFDILTFDRSGVGDGTLADEVRTYGALAENANRIAAALIARGLGRGERFGLMMRNHPEFVESMVAASMAACVLVPIDPRTRGEKLAYTLRNAGCRGIVCGDYCLEQIDAVRASLPDLAWILALDSGEAHEAAALIGRAGVDSLGAVLSWPVPTVDVRLESPEDPLQIIYTSGTTGDPKGVVAPNSRFGLFALLGAVFGYRPDERPYTGLSLTHGNAQAVTLGPSLHMGLRVVFSRRFTKSRLWDICRKHGCTTFSMLGGMATAIYSEPARENDADNPVRMVVSAGMPAAIWESFERRFGVSVFEWYGAIEGGLAFKPIGEGPIGSFGKPVPGLQMRIVDEQGEECPPGVIGEIVSRPATGEEATVEYFRDAEASRKKTAGGWLRSGDMGHRDVEGWLFFDYRKGGAIRHNGDFINTSFVEKVIAEHPGVADVYVYGVAAASGAPGEKDVVAAIVSVPGAAFSPASVFAACHEGLEPNFVPTYLQILEEIPKTASEKPQERFLLERFQAGGSGIFTEKSS
;
A
#
# COMPACT_ATOMS: atom_id res chain seq x y z
N MET A 1 -10.21 -36.53 -1.25
CA MET A 1 -9.58 -35.27 -1.67
C MET A 1 -10.54 -34.13 -1.28
N ARG A 2 -10.04 -33.06 -0.73
CA ARG A 2 -10.83 -31.85 -0.43
C ARG A 2 -11.41 -31.28 -1.75
N GLU A 3 -12.64 -30.79 -1.74
CA GLU A 3 -13.18 -30.04 -2.86
C GLU A 3 -12.41 -28.73 -3.04
N ARG A 4 -12.07 -28.40 -4.30
CA ARG A 4 -11.36 -27.15 -4.61
C ARG A 4 -12.27 -25.95 -4.42
N ASN A 5 -11.71 -24.85 -3.91
CA ASN A 5 -12.43 -23.63 -3.59
C ASN A 5 -11.65 -22.41 -4.07
N GLU A 6 -12.19 -21.67 -5.02
CA GLU A 6 -11.54 -20.47 -5.58
C GLU A 6 -11.29 -19.33 -4.54
N MET A 7 -11.86 -19.44 -3.34
CA MET A 7 -11.50 -18.57 -2.21
C MET A 7 -10.13 -18.89 -1.62
N ILE A 8 -9.52 -20.02 -2.01
CA ILE A 8 -8.17 -20.44 -1.65
C ILE A 8 -7.25 -20.13 -2.81
N LEU A 9 -6.22 -19.31 -2.57
CA LEU A 9 -5.31 -18.86 -3.62
C LEU A 9 -4.64 -20.03 -4.38
N ALA A 10 -4.21 -21.07 -3.67
CA ALA A 10 -3.62 -22.26 -4.30
C ALA A 10 -4.60 -22.96 -5.26
N ASP A 11 -5.86 -23.11 -4.87
CA ASP A 11 -6.89 -23.73 -5.70
C ASP A 11 -7.20 -22.88 -6.93
N LEU A 12 -7.37 -21.56 -6.72
CA LEU A 12 -7.61 -20.61 -7.81
C LEU A 12 -6.54 -20.76 -8.90
N ILE A 13 -5.26 -20.71 -8.50
CA ILE A 13 -4.16 -20.80 -9.46
C ILE A 13 -4.09 -22.18 -10.12
N THR A 14 -4.32 -23.27 -9.37
CA THR A 14 -4.36 -24.61 -9.94
C THR A 14 -5.46 -24.75 -10.98
N ILE A 15 -6.68 -24.28 -10.68
CA ILE A 15 -7.82 -24.31 -11.62
C ILE A 15 -7.49 -23.50 -12.89
N ARG A 16 -6.93 -22.30 -12.74
CA ARG A 16 -6.58 -21.45 -13.89
C ARG A 16 -5.44 -22.04 -14.71
N ALA A 17 -4.44 -22.66 -14.08
CA ALA A 17 -3.34 -23.34 -14.78
C ALA A 17 -3.82 -24.55 -15.58
N GLU A 18 -4.81 -25.30 -15.08
CA GLU A 18 -5.44 -26.40 -15.83
C GLU A 18 -6.28 -25.91 -17.03
N GLN A 19 -6.99 -24.79 -16.86
CA GLN A 19 -7.87 -24.23 -17.89
C GLN A 19 -7.13 -23.44 -18.96
N ARG A 20 -6.09 -22.68 -18.59
CA ARG A 20 -5.40 -21.70 -19.44
C ARG A 20 -3.90 -21.65 -19.14
N PRO A 21 -3.14 -22.77 -19.26
CA PRO A 21 -1.74 -22.87 -18.84
C PRO A 21 -0.83 -21.81 -19.49
N ASP A 22 -1.05 -21.52 -20.77
CA ASP A 22 -0.22 -20.63 -21.58
C ASP A 22 -0.67 -19.16 -21.54
N PHE A 23 -1.65 -18.81 -20.69
CA PHE A 23 -2.13 -17.44 -20.61
C PHE A 23 -1.20 -16.57 -19.77
N ASP A 24 -0.62 -15.54 -20.40
CA ASP A 24 0.23 -14.54 -19.74
C ASP A 24 -0.57 -13.73 -18.72
N ILE A 25 -0.48 -14.11 -17.45
CA ILE A 25 -1.26 -13.47 -16.38
C ILE A 25 -0.49 -12.34 -15.70
N LEU A 26 0.81 -12.48 -15.46
CA LEU A 26 1.64 -11.50 -14.77
C LEU A 26 2.72 -10.96 -15.71
N THR A 27 2.86 -9.63 -15.76
CA THR A 27 3.98 -8.94 -16.40
C THR A 27 4.64 -8.02 -15.37
N PHE A 28 5.95 -8.15 -15.18
CA PHE A 28 6.73 -7.25 -14.33
C PHE A 28 7.63 -6.39 -15.21
N ASP A 29 7.28 -5.10 -15.31
CA ASP A 29 8.04 -4.11 -16.06
C ASP A 29 9.39 -3.85 -15.41
N ARG A 30 10.47 -4.00 -16.18
CA ARG A 30 11.85 -3.78 -15.75
C ARG A 30 12.50 -2.55 -16.38
N SER A 31 11.75 -1.77 -17.14
CA SER A 31 12.28 -0.57 -17.82
C SER A 31 12.80 0.51 -16.85
N GLY A 32 12.46 0.43 -15.56
CA GLY A 32 12.98 1.30 -14.49
C GLY A 32 14.14 0.73 -13.68
N VAL A 33 14.74 -0.40 -14.14
CA VAL A 33 15.78 -1.12 -13.44
C VAL A 33 17.11 -1.01 -14.18
N GLY A 34 18.18 -0.69 -13.48
CA GLY A 34 19.50 -0.55 -14.07
C GLY A 34 19.53 0.52 -15.18
N ASP A 35 20.09 0.15 -16.33
CA ASP A 35 20.12 0.98 -17.54
C ASP A 35 18.83 0.92 -18.39
N GLY A 36 17.81 0.19 -17.92
CA GLY A 36 16.53 0.03 -18.59
C GLY A 36 16.52 -0.96 -19.76
N THR A 37 17.60 -1.73 -19.96
CA THR A 37 17.72 -2.70 -21.06
C THR A 37 17.19 -4.08 -20.72
N LEU A 38 16.88 -4.34 -19.44
CA LEU A 38 16.39 -5.63 -18.98
C LEU A 38 14.99 -5.93 -19.55
N ALA A 39 14.84 -7.15 -20.09
CA ALA A 39 13.54 -7.62 -20.57
C ALA A 39 12.54 -7.76 -19.42
N ASP A 40 11.26 -7.47 -19.71
CA ASP A 40 10.18 -7.69 -18.76
C ASP A 40 10.06 -9.17 -18.39
N GLU A 41 9.63 -9.43 -17.14
CA GLU A 41 9.39 -10.79 -16.68
C GLU A 41 7.92 -11.12 -16.82
N VAL A 42 7.63 -12.18 -17.57
CA VAL A 42 6.25 -12.64 -17.80
C VAL A 42 6.05 -14.00 -17.14
N ARG A 43 4.88 -14.21 -16.57
CA ARG A 43 4.43 -15.51 -16.07
C ARG A 43 3.08 -15.86 -16.63
N THR A 44 3.00 -17.07 -17.19
CA THR A 44 1.73 -17.71 -17.50
C THR A 44 1.13 -18.34 -16.24
N TYR A 45 -0.14 -18.74 -16.27
CA TYR A 45 -0.72 -19.49 -15.16
C TYR A 45 0.01 -20.81 -14.91
N GLY A 46 0.42 -21.50 -15.99
CA GLY A 46 1.22 -22.73 -15.89
C GLY A 46 2.55 -22.49 -15.18
N ALA A 47 3.32 -21.51 -15.64
CA ALA A 47 4.60 -21.14 -15.03
C ALA A 47 4.45 -20.73 -13.56
N LEU A 48 3.41 -19.94 -13.24
CA LEU A 48 3.09 -19.54 -11.88
C LEU A 48 2.80 -20.76 -10.98
N ALA A 49 1.99 -21.70 -11.44
CA ALA A 49 1.66 -22.92 -10.70
C ALA A 49 2.89 -23.83 -10.52
N GLU A 50 3.70 -24.02 -11.55
CA GLU A 50 4.92 -24.84 -11.48
C GLU A 50 5.93 -24.27 -10.48
N ASN A 51 6.21 -22.96 -10.55
CA ASN A 51 7.14 -22.31 -9.64
C ASN A 51 6.61 -22.32 -8.20
N ALA A 52 5.31 -22.10 -8.01
CA ALA A 52 4.69 -22.23 -6.70
C ALA A 52 4.83 -23.64 -6.11
N ASN A 53 4.68 -24.70 -6.91
CA ASN A 53 4.93 -26.08 -6.47
C ASN A 53 6.39 -26.28 -6.03
N ARG A 54 7.37 -25.76 -6.79
CA ARG A 54 8.81 -25.84 -6.44
C ARG A 54 9.09 -25.14 -5.11
N ILE A 55 8.57 -23.92 -4.94
CA ILE A 55 8.75 -23.15 -3.70
C ILE A 55 8.03 -23.84 -2.54
N ALA A 56 6.81 -24.32 -2.71
CA ALA A 56 6.07 -25.03 -1.67
C ALA A 56 6.83 -26.27 -1.18
N ALA A 57 7.38 -27.08 -2.09
CA ALA A 57 8.23 -28.22 -1.76
C ALA A 57 9.49 -27.79 -0.99
N ALA A 58 10.11 -26.66 -1.38
CA ALA A 58 11.29 -26.12 -0.70
C ALA A 58 10.97 -25.62 0.72
N LEU A 59 9.81 -24.99 0.93
CA LEU A 59 9.33 -24.56 2.25
C LEU A 59 9.07 -25.76 3.16
N ILE A 60 8.40 -26.79 2.63
CA ILE A 60 8.13 -28.04 3.35
C ILE A 60 9.44 -28.77 3.72
N ALA A 61 10.38 -28.87 2.80
CA ALA A 61 11.69 -29.49 3.05
C ALA A 61 12.50 -28.75 4.13
N ARG A 62 12.26 -27.46 4.34
CA ARG A 62 12.83 -26.63 5.42
C ARG A 62 12.07 -26.74 6.74
N GLY A 63 11.14 -27.68 6.82
CA GLY A 63 10.40 -28.00 8.04
C GLY A 63 9.22 -27.06 8.33
N LEU A 64 8.76 -26.28 7.34
CA LEU A 64 7.54 -25.50 7.55
C LEU A 64 6.31 -26.40 7.48
N GLY A 65 5.56 -26.40 8.57
CA GLY A 65 4.26 -27.05 8.70
C GLY A 65 3.11 -26.05 8.62
N ARG A 66 1.89 -26.60 8.78
CA ARG A 66 0.66 -25.80 8.79
C ARG A 66 0.72 -24.70 9.87
N GLY A 67 0.42 -23.46 9.46
CA GLY A 67 0.41 -22.30 10.34
C GLY A 67 1.79 -21.77 10.76
N GLU A 68 2.89 -22.42 10.32
CA GLU A 68 4.23 -21.88 10.54
C GLU A 68 4.54 -20.73 9.59
N ARG A 69 5.36 -19.78 10.04
CA ARG A 69 5.56 -18.49 9.38
C ARG A 69 6.94 -18.36 8.78
N PHE A 70 6.99 -17.66 7.65
CA PHE A 70 8.23 -17.19 7.04
C PHE A 70 8.09 -15.74 6.57
N GLY A 71 9.19 -14.99 6.58
CA GLY A 71 9.24 -13.65 6.03
C GLY A 71 9.29 -13.68 4.51
N LEU A 72 8.60 -12.74 3.84
CA LEU A 72 8.71 -12.52 2.40
C LEU A 72 9.11 -11.06 2.17
N MET A 73 10.39 -10.84 1.84
CA MET A 73 11.00 -9.50 1.80
C MET A 73 11.63 -9.24 0.44
N MET A 74 10.82 -8.78 -0.51
CA MET A 74 11.27 -8.38 -1.84
C MET A 74 10.38 -7.32 -2.46
N ARG A 75 10.91 -6.62 -3.47
CA ARG A 75 10.14 -5.72 -4.33
C ARG A 75 9.13 -6.52 -5.14
N ASN A 76 8.44 -5.85 -6.06
CA ASN A 76 7.54 -6.53 -6.98
C ASN A 76 8.32 -7.40 -7.95
N HIS A 77 8.34 -8.69 -7.67
CA HIS A 77 8.91 -9.76 -8.50
C HIS A 77 7.86 -10.86 -8.74
N PRO A 78 7.95 -11.63 -9.82
CA PRO A 78 7.10 -12.80 -10.02
C PRO A 78 7.16 -13.77 -8.82
N GLU A 79 8.35 -13.93 -8.26
CA GLU A 79 8.64 -14.81 -7.12
C GLU A 79 7.91 -14.40 -5.84
N PHE A 80 7.50 -13.14 -5.72
CA PHE A 80 6.62 -12.71 -4.64
C PHE A 80 5.26 -13.42 -4.73
N VAL A 81 4.65 -13.39 -5.92
CA VAL A 81 3.34 -14.02 -6.16
C VAL A 81 3.45 -15.55 -6.10
N GLU A 82 4.52 -16.11 -6.68
CA GLU A 82 4.84 -17.54 -6.62
C GLU A 82 4.97 -18.02 -5.16
N SER A 83 5.64 -17.22 -4.29
CA SER A 83 5.76 -17.51 -2.86
C SER A 83 4.43 -17.38 -2.10
N MET A 84 3.54 -16.46 -2.48
CA MET A 84 2.19 -16.37 -1.91
C MET A 84 1.37 -17.62 -2.23
N VAL A 85 1.39 -18.08 -3.48
CA VAL A 85 0.70 -19.30 -3.91
C VAL A 85 1.31 -20.52 -3.20
N ALA A 86 2.64 -20.59 -3.10
CA ALA A 86 3.35 -21.64 -2.40
C ALA A 86 2.98 -21.72 -0.91
N ALA A 87 2.86 -20.57 -0.24
CA ALA A 87 2.39 -20.50 1.16
C ALA A 87 0.99 -21.09 1.31
N SER A 88 0.07 -20.72 0.39
CA SER A 88 -1.28 -21.29 0.34
C SER A 88 -1.26 -22.80 0.11
N MET A 89 -0.41 -23.33 -0.81
CA MET A 89 -0.26 -24.76 -1.04
C MET A 89 0.24 -25.51 0.18
N ALA A 90 1.30 -25.00 0.82
CA ALA A 90 1.94 -25.64 1.96
C ALA A 90 1.22 -25.42 3.30
N ALA A 91 0.13 -24.66 3.32
CA ALA A 91 -0.56 -24.20 4.52
C ALA A 91 0.36 -23.42 5.50
N CYS A 92 1.40 -22.78 4.98
CA CYS A 92 2.26 -21.88 5.73
C CYS A 92 1.70 -20.46 5.70
N VAL A 93 2.19 -19.61 6.60
CA VAL A 93 1.78 -18.21 6.69
C VAL A 93 2.93 -17.30 6.27
N LEU A 94 2.73 -16.52 5.22
CA LEU A 94 3.73 -15.53 4.83
C LEU A 94 3.60 -14.25 5.65
N VAL A 95 4.75 -13.61 5.89
CA VAL A 95 4.82 -12.28 6.53
C VAL A 95 5.45 -11.33 5.51
N PRO A 96 4.62 -10.56 4.76
CA PRO A 96 5.14 -9.62 3.78
C PRO A 96 5.85 -8.47 4.50
N ILE A 97 7.11 -8.21 4.11
CA ILE A 97 7.98 -7.21 4.73
C ILE A 97 8.47 -6.25 3.64
N ASP A 98 8.26 -4.96 3.85
CA ASP A 98 8.80 -3.93 2.96
C ASP A 98 10.34 -4.07 2.85
N PRO A 99 10.92 -4.16 1.65
CA PRO A 99 12.36 -4.25 1.45
C PRO A 99 13.19 -3.10 2.06
N ARG A 100 12.55 -1.99 2.40
CA ARG A 100 13.17 -0.83 3.09
C ARG A 100 13.23 -0.99 4.60
N THR A 101 12.58 -2.01 5.17
CA THR A 101 12.54 -2.23 6.63
C THR A 101 13.92 -2.67 7.13
N ARG A 102 14.43 -2.03 8.18
CA ARG A 102 15.78 -2.26 8.73
C ARG A 102 15.77 -2.28 10.25
N GLY A 103 16.89 -2.72 10.82
CA GLY A 103 17.21 -2.62 12.25
C GLY A 103 16.14 -3.26 13.13
N GLU A 104 15.85 -2.65 14.29
CA GLU A 104 14.94 -3.22 15.29
C GLU A 104 13.52 -3.45 14.74
N LYS A 105 13.05 -2.64 13.80
CA LYS A 105 11.73 -2.87 13.19
C LYS A 105 11.69 -4.18 12.40
N LEU A 106 12.74 -4.52 11.66
CA LEU A 106 12.86 -5.79 10.96
C LEU A 106 12.97 -6.94 11.95
N ALA A 107 13.85 -6.81 12.96
CA ALA A 107 14.03 -7.80 14.01
C ALA A 107 12.73 -8.05 14.78
N TYR A 108 12.03 -6.99 15.18
CA TYR A 108 10.73 -7.09 15.85
C TYR A 108 9.71 -7.85 14.99
N THR A 109 9.54 -7.48 13.72
CA THR A 109 8.56 -8.11 12.83
C THR A 109 8.80 -9.61 12.70
N LEU A 110 10.05 -10.02 12.43
CA LEU A 110 10.42 -11.43 12.28
C LEU A 110 10.26 -12.21 13.58
N ARG A 111 10.66 -11.62 14.71
CA ARG A 111 10.55 -12.22 16.06
C ARG A 111 9.11 -12.32 16.52
N ASN A 112 8.33 -11.25 16.41
CA ASN A 112 6.93 -11.21 16.84
C ASN A 112 6.10 -12.20 16.02
N ALA A 113 6.28 -12.25 14.70
CA ALA A 113 5.65 -13.24 13.85
C ALA A 113 6.15 -14.67 14.12
N GLY A 114 7.34 -14.83 14.70
CA GLY A 114 8.00 -16.13 14.90
C GLY A 114 8.35 -16.77 13.55
N CYS A 115 8.96 -15.99 12.65
CA CYS A 115 9.39 -16.49 11.34
C CYS A 115 10.54 -17.48 11.51
N ARG A 116 10.41 -18.67 10.90
CA ARG A 116 11.45 -19.71 10.90
C ARG A 116 12.48 -19.54 9.80
N GLY A 117 12.17 -18.73 8.81
CA GLY A 117 13.04 -18.39 7.72
C GLY A 117 12.52 -17.19 6.95
N ILE A 118 13.25 -16.81 5.90
CA ILE A 118 12.89 -15.67 5.06
C ILE A 118 13.20 -15.96 3.60
N VAL A 119 12.26 -15.62 2.73
CA VAL A 119 12.45 -15.52 1.27
C VAL A 119 12.67 -14.04 0.95
N CYS A 120 13.76 -13.69 0.26
CA CYS A 120 14.11 -12.29 0.05
C CYS A 120 14.78 -12.03 -1.30
N GLY A 121 14.83 -10.77 -1.72
CA GLY A 121 15.73 -10.33 -2.79
C GLY A 121 17.17 -10.14 -2.26
N ASP A 122 18.17 -10.29 -3.13
CA ASP A 122 19.59 -10.09 -2.82
C ASP A 122 19.87 -8.75 -2.16
N TYR A 123 19.23 -7.68 -2.60
CA TYR A 123 19.32 -6.32 -2.04
C TYR A 123 18.81 -6.18 -0.60
N CYS A 124 18.24 -7.25 0.00
CA CYS A 124 17.80 -7.30 1.39
C CYS A 124 18.80 -8.03 2.32
N LEU A 125 19.80 -8.72 1.76
CA LEU A 125 20.66 -9.62 2.52
C LEU A 125 21.46 -8.91 3.61
N GLU A 126 22.03 -7.74 3.33
CA GLU A 126 22.81 -6.99 4.32
C GLU A 126 21.99 -6.60 5.54
N GLN A 127 20.77 -6.11 5.33
CA GLN A 127 19.89 -5.69 6.43
C GLN A 127 19.33 -6.89 7.22
N ILE A 128 19.16 -8.06 6.59
CA ILE A 128 18.78 -9.29 7.27
C ILE A 128 19.96 -9.80 8.11
N ASP A 129 21.17 -9.79 7.55
CA ASP A 129 22.39 -10.22 8.25
C ASP A 129 22.68 -9.35 9.47
N ALA A 130 22.48 -8.03 9.37
CA ALA A 130 22.64 -7.08 10.47
C ALA A 130 21.76 -7.38 11.70
N VAL A 131 20.62 -8.04 11.52
CA VAL A 131 19.70 -8.39 12.63
C VAL A 131 19.70 -9.89 12.97
N ARG A 132 20.35 -10.72 12.17
CA ARG A 132 20.31 -12.18 12.26
C ARG A 132 20.72 -12.72 13.64
N ALA A 133 21.73 -12.14 14.25
CA ALA A 133 22.22 -12.55 15.58
C ALA A 133 21.15 -12.41 16.66
N SER A 134 20.18 -11.50 16.50
CA SER A 134 19.04 -11.30 17.43
C SER A 134 17.83 -12.22 17.14
N LEU A 135 17.93 -13.08 16.13
CA LEU A 135 16.84 -13.93 15.61
C LEU A 135 17.24 -15.41 15.63
N PRO A 136 17.38 -16.05 16.80
CA PRO A 136 17.86 -17.44 16.89
C PRO A 136 16.96 -18.45 16.18
N ASP A 137 15.66 -18.13 16.03
CA ASP A 137 14.68 -19.00 15.37
C ASP A 137 14.71 -18.88 13.83
N LEU A 138 15.41 -17.87 13.26
CA LEU A 138 15.56 -17.67 11.82
C LEU A 138 16.59 -18.66 11.25
N ALA A 139 16.13 -19.87 10.94
CA ALA A 139 16.98 -21.00 10.61
C ALA A 139 17.55 -20.97 9.18
N TRP A 140 16.86 -20.31 8.23
CA TRP A 140 17.24 -20.30 6.82
C TRP A 140 16.90 -18.99 6.12
N ILE A 141 17.68 -18.67 5.08
CA ILE A 141 17.43 -17.57 4.14
C ILE A 141 17.40 -18.18 2.74
N LEU A 142 16.35 -17.89 1.96
CA LEU A 142 16.22 -18.27 0.56
C LEU A 142 16.20 -17.01 -0.28
N ALA A 143 17.29 -16.72 -0.98
CA ALA A 143 17.52 -15.45 -1.65
C ALA A 143 17.35 -15.57 -3.17
N LEU A 144 16.64 -14.60 -3.74
CA LEU A 144 16.53 -14.36 -5.17
C LEU A 144 17.69 -13.48 -5.62
N ASP A 145 18.45 -13.92 -6.63
CA ASP A 145 19.28 -13.02 -7.43
C ASP A 145 18.34 -12.19 -8.32
N SER A 146 18.23 -10.91 -8.02
CA SER A 146 17.33 -10.00 -8.73
C SER A 146 17.78 -9.69 -10.17
N GLY A 147 19.04 -10.00 -10.49
CA GLY A 147 19.68 -9.59 -11.74
C GLY A 147 19.88 -8.07 -11.86
N GLU A 148 19.79 -7.35 -10.73
CA GLU A 148 19.96 -5.89 -10.67
C GLU A 148 21.40 -5.51 -10.30
N ALA A 149 22.35 -6.46 -10.39
CA ALA A 149 23.77 -6.30 -10.13
C ALA A 149 24.13 -5.80 -8.71
N HIS A 150 23.35 -6.23 -7.69
CA HIS A 150 23.66 -5.94 -6.31
C HIS A 150 24.90 -6.75 -5.83
N GLU A 151 25.84 -6.12 -5.14
CA GLU A 151 27.03 -6.79 -4.60
C GLU A 151 26.67 -7.94 -3.65
N ALA A 152 25.57 -7.78 -2.90
CA ALA A 152 25.06 -8.79 -1.98
C ALA A 152 24.61 -10.10 -2.68
N ALA A 153 24.38 -10.11 -4.00
CA ALA A 153 24.11 -11.33 -4.76
C ALA A 153 25.26 -12.36 -4.62
N ALA A 154 26.50 -11.90 -4.38
CA ALA A 154 27.64 -12.77 -4.12
C ALA A 154 27.54 -13.58 -2.81
N LEU A 155 26.59 -13.26 -1.92
CA LEU A 155 26.29 -14.01 -0.69
C LEU A 155 25.41 -15.23 -0.94
N ILE A 156 24.69 -15.28 -2.07
CA ILE A 156 23.81 -16.41 -2.43
C ILE A 156 24.67 -17.67 -2.67
N GLY A 157 24.25 -18.78 -2.05
CA GLY A 157 25.00 -20.04 -2.09
C GLY A 157 26.12 -20.15 -1.04
N ARG A 158 26.34 -19.11 -0.21
CA ARG A 158 27.24 -19.18 0.96
C ARG A 158 26.52 -19.73 2.20
N ALA A 159 27.27 -20.08 3.24
CA ALA A 159 26.73 -20.70 4.45
C ALA A 159 25.52 -19.96 5.01
N GLY A 160 24.37 -20.61 4.99
CA GLY A 160 23.10 -20.12 5.52
C GLY A 160 22.30 -19.20 4.62
N VAL A 161 22.68 -19.05 3.33
CA VAL A 161 21.90 -18.34 2.31
C VAL A 161 21.77 -19.22 1.07
N ASP A 162 20.62 -19.83 0.90
CA ASP A 162 20.29 -20.69 -0.24
C ASP A 162 19.81 -19.85 -1.44
N SER A 163 19.96 -20.39 -2.66
CA SER A 163 19.49 -19.77 -3.89
C SER A 163 18.04 -20.14 -4.18
N LEU A 164 17.16 -19.14 -4.31
CA LEU A 164 15.80 -19.33 -4.82
C LEU A 164 15.81 -19.76 -6.29
N GLY A 165 16.73 -19.22 -7.11
CA GLY A 165 16.91 -19.62 -8.50
C GLY A 165 17.27 -21.10 -8.65
N ALA A 166 18.07 -21.66 -7.72
CA ALA A 166 18.35 -23.09 -7.69
C ALA A 166 17.07 -23.92 -7.40
N VAL A 167 16.22 -23.46 -6.48
CA VAL A 167 14.91 -24.10 -6.21
C VAL A 167 14.02 -24.06 -7.45
N LEU A 168 13.96 -22.93 -8.13
CA LEU A 168 13.15 -22.77 -9.36
C LEU A 168 13.66 -23.61 -10.54
N SER A 169 14.89 -24.16 -10.44
CA SER A 169 15.45 -25.10 -11.44
C SER A 169 15.13 -26.56 -11.15
N TRP A 170 14.47 -26.88 -10.03
CA TRP A 170 14.12 -28.26 -9.72
C TRP A 170 13.12 -28.84 -10.75
N PRO A 171 13.08 -30.17 -10.96
CA PRO A 171 11.93 -30.81 -11.59
C PRO A 171 10.65 -30.37 -10.85
N VAL A 172 9.56 -30.17 -11.59
CA VAL A 172 8.29 -29.74 -10.98
C VAL A 172 7.75 -30.82 -10.06
N PRO A 173 7.72 -30.63 -8.73
CA PRO A 173 7.13 -31.59 -7.82
C PRO A 173 5.61 -31.46 -7.84
N THR A 174 4.89 -32.50 -7.46
CA THR A 174 3.46 -32.38 -7.14
C THR A 174 3.34 -32.15 -5.64
N VAL A 175 2.76 -31.02 -5.25
CA VAL A 175 2.45 -30.70 -3.85
C VAL A 175 0.94 -30.65 -3.69
N ASP A 176 0.39 -31.55 -2.87
CA ASP A 176 -1.02 -31.48 -2.50
C ASP A 176 -1.28 -30.25 -1.63
N VAL A 177 -2.36 -29.54 -1.90
CA VAL A 177 -2.78 -28.38 -1.09
C VAL A 177 -3.16 -28.84 0.32
N ARG A 178 -2.39 -28.37 1.32
CA ARG A 178 -2.47 -28.82 2.72
C ARG A 178 -3.48 -28.06 3.57
N LEU A 179 -4.14 -27.03 3.00
CA LEU A 179 -5.17 -26.26 3.69
C LEU A 179 -6.42 -27.13 3.93
N GLU A 180 -7.07 -26.92 5.06
CA GLU A 180 -8.33 -27.57 5.41
C GLU A 180 -9.55 -26.67 5.17
N SER A 181 -9.35 -25.35 5.29
CA SER A 181 -10.41 -24.36 5.18
C SER A 181 -9.93 -23.09 4.49
N PRO A 182 -10.83 -22.35 3.81
CA PRO A 182 -10.54 -20.97 3.38
C PRO A 182 -10.16 -20.03 4.53
N GLU A 183 -10.57 -20.36 5.75
CA GLU A 183 -10.26 -19.57 6.95
C GLU A 183 -8.85 -19.83 7.50
N ASP A 184 -8.11 -20.81 6.95
CA ASP A 184 -6.71 -21.00 7.30
C ASP A 184 -5.90 -19.73 6.95
N PRO A 185 -5.00 -19.27 7.85
CA PRO A 185 -4.22 -18.07 7.63
C PRO A 185 -3.35 -18.18 6.37
N LEU A 186 -3.36 -17.15 5.54
CA LEU A 186 -2.45 -16.99 4.40
C LEU A 186 -1.29 -16.08 4.76
N GLN A 187 -1.57 -14.96 5.42
CA GLN A 187 -0.56 -13.94 5.69
C GLN A 187 -0.81 -13.19 6.99
N ILE A 188 0.27 -12.61 7.54
CA ILE A 188 0.21 -11.65 8.65
C ILE A 188 0.77 -10.34 8.13
N ILE A 189 -0.10 -9.35 7.92
CA ILE A 189 0.27 -8.04 7.39
C ILE A 189 0.48 -7.07 8.56
N TYR A 190 1.73 -6.58 8.70
CA TYR A 190 2.06 -5.60 9.74
C TYR A 190 1.67 -4.19 9.32
N THR A 191 0.80 -3.57 10.12
CA THR A 191 0.41 -2.17 9.93
C THR A 191 1.33 -1.26 10.74
N SER A 192 1.72 -0.12 10.15
CA SER A 192 2.44 0.92 10.89
C SER A 192 1.48 1.60 11.86
N GLY A 193 1.46 1.13 13.12
CA GLY A 193 0.76 1.85 14.18
C GLY A 193 1.28 3.29 14.31
N THR A 194 0.39 4.25 14.51
CA THR A 194 0.77 5.66 14.76
C THR A 194 1.43 5.87 16.14
N THR A 195 1.29 4.90 17.06
CA THR A 195 1.68 5.04 18.46
C THR A 195 2.20 3.72 19.06
N GLY A 196 3.24 3.11 18.51
CA GLY A 196 3.81 1.91 19.09
C GLY A 196 4.38 0.92 18.06
N ASP A 197 4.67 -0.30 18.52
CA ASP A 197 5.16 -1.37 17.67
C ASP A 197 4.14 -1.76 16.59
N PRO A 198 4.59 -2.15 15.40
CA PRO A 198 3.69 -2.60 14.34
C PRO A 198 2.84 -3.79 14.78
N LYS A 199 1.55 -3.77 14.44
CA LYS A 199 0.62 -4.87 14.74
C LYS A 199 0.39 -5.72 13.50
N GLY A 200 0.52 -7.02 13.64
CA GLY A 200 0.30 -7.98 12.56
C GLY A 200 -1.18 -8.38 12.47
N VAL A 201 -1.86 -8.02 11.39
CA VAL A 201 -3.23 -8.47 11.12
C VAL A 201 -3.19 -9.83 10.46
N VAL A 202 -3.86 -10.82 11.06
CA VAL A 202 -4.01 -12.15 10.46
C VAL A 202 -5.04 -12.08 9.35
N ALA A 203 -4.64 -12.46 8.14
CA ALA A 203 -5.51 -12.51 6.97
C ALA A 203 -5.59 -13.95 6.43
N PRO A 204 -6.78 -14.58 6.48
CA PRO A 204 -7.00 -15.92 5.94
C PRO A 204 -7.01 -15.91 4.40
N ASN A 205 -6.98 -17.14 3.81
CA ASN A 205 -7.16 -17.30 2.36
C ASN A 205 -8.49 -16.73 1.87
N SER A 206 -9.57 -16.89 2.64
CA SER A 206 -10.89 -16.32 2.30
C SER A 206 -10.86 -14.81 2.11
N ARG A 207 -10.03 -14.08 2.88
CA ARG A 207 -9.85 -12.64 2.69
C ARG A 207 -9.21 -12.32 1.34
N PHE A 208 -8.20 -13.08 0.93
CA PHE A 208 -7.62 -12.92 -0.40
C PHE A 208 -8.65 -13.27 -1.49
N GLY A 209 -9.43 -14.33 -1.29
CA GLY A 209 -10.55 -14.69 -2.17
C GLY A 209 -11.58 -13.57 -2.30
N LEU A 210 -11.93 -12.88 -1.20
CA LEU A 210 -12.79 -11.68 -1.25
C LEU A 210 -12.14 -10.54 -2.05
N PHE A 211 -10.82 -10.31 -1.91
CA PHE A 211 -10.11 -9.33 -2.74
C PHE A 211 -10.23 -9.67 -4.23
N ALA A 212 -10.14 -10.96 -4.57
CA ALA A 212 -10.28 -11.43 -5.95
C ALA A 212 -11.64 -11.04 -6.56
N LEU A 213 -12.70 -10.97 -5.76
CA LEU A 213 -14.04 -10.59 -6.21
C LEU A 213 -14.23 -9.07 -6.37
N LEU A 214 -13.34 -8.24 -5.83
CA LEU A 214 -13.46 -6.77 -5.90
C LEU A 214 -13.38 -6.22 -7.32
N GLY A 215 -12.86 -6.98 -8.29
CA GLY A 215 -12.82 -6.55 -9.69
C GLY A 215 -14.22 -6.20 -10.24
N ALA A 216 -15.24 -6.94 -9.87
CA ALA A 216 -16.63 -6.64 -10.23
C ALA A 216 -17.12 -5.34 -9.56
N VAL A 217 -16.72 -5.10 -8.31
CA VAL A 217 -17.06 -3.88 -7.57
C VAL A 217 -16.42 -2.65 -8.21
N PHE A 218 -15.16 -2.76 -8.64
CA PHE A 218 -14.44 -1.69 -9.33
C PHE A 218 -14.90 -1.49 -10.78
N GLY A 219 -15.78 -2.37 -11.30
CA GLY A 219 -16.24 -2.31 -12.68
C GLY A 219 -15.16 -2.69 -13.70
N TYR A 220 -14.25 -3.62 -13.33
CA TYR A 220 -13.27 -4.16 -14.27
C TYR A 220 -13.96 -4.95 -15.38
N ARG A 221 -13.51 -4.74 -16.61
CA ARG A 221 -14.01 -5.41 -17.80
C ARG A 221 -13.14 -6.64 -18.13
N PRO A 222 -13.65 -7.58 -18.91
CA PRO A 222 -12.85 -8.75 -19.31
C PRO A 222 -11.59 -8.43 -20.14
N ASP A 223 -11.54 -7.25 -20.76
CA ASP A 223 -10.43 -6.74 -21.55
C ASP A 223 -9.54 -5.75 -20.79
N GLU A 224 -9.78 -5.57 -19.50
CA GLU A 224 -8.98 -4.69 -18.65
C GLU A 224 -7.54 -5.19 -18.54
N ARG A 225 -6.61 -4.24 -18.48
CA ARG A 225 -5.19 -4.49 -18.18
C ARG A 225 -4.76 -3.63 -17.00
N PRO A 226 -4.95 -4.12 -15.78
CA PRO A 226 -4.61 -3.37 -14.56
C PRO A 226 -3.10 -3.20 -14.41
N TYR A 227 -2.71 -2.06 -13.82
CA TYR A 227 -1.32 -1.76 -13.45
C TYR A 227 -1.23 -1.29 -12.02
N THR A 228 -0.14 -1.63 -11.34
CA THR A 228 0.27 -0.94 -10.11
C THR A 228 1.78 -0.91 -9.95
N GLY A 229 2.28 0.22 -9.42
CA GLY A 229 3.64 0.36 -8.89
C GLY A 229 3.69 0.25 -7.37
N LEU A 230 2.54 0.07 -6.70
CA LEU A 230 2.49 -0.18 -5.27
C LEU A 230 3.14 -1.52 -4.93
N SER A 231 3.78 -1.57 -3.77
CA SER A 231 4.41 -2.80 -3.30
C SER A 231 3.38 -3.90 -3.02
N LEU A 232 3.64 -5.10 -3.49
CA LEU A 232 2.85 -6.31 -3.18
C LEU A 232 2.88 -6.67 -1.67
N THR A 233 3.77 -6.08 -0.89
CA THR A 233 3.75 -6.19 0.58
C THR A 233 2.58 -5.43 1.21
N HIS A 234 1.87 -4.62 0.43
CA HIS A 234 0.75 -3.81 0.88
C HIS A 234 -0.59 -4.34 0.37
N GLY A 235 -1.61 -4.32 1.25
CA GLY A 235 -2.95 -4.84 0.95
C GLY A 235 -3.63 -4.22 -0.28
N ASN A 236 -3.38 -2.92 -0.60
CA ASN A 236 -3.96 -2.28 -1.79
C ASN A 236 -3.52 -2.97 -3.09
N ALA A 237 -2.21 -3.21 -3.28
CA ALA A 237 -1.70 -3.88 -4.49
C ALA A 237 -2.31 -5.28 -4.67
N GLN A 238 -2.53 -5.98 -3.54
CA GLN A 238 -3.16 -7.30 -3.55
C GLN A 238 -4.67 -7.22 -3.82
N ALA A 239 -5.40 -6.30 -3.15
CA ALA A 239 -6.85 -6.22 -3.18
C ALA A 239 -7.39 -5.56 -4.46
N VAL A 240 -6.68 -4.54 -4.98
CA VAL A 240 -7.17 -3.78 -6.14
C VAL A 240 -6.63 -4.34 -7.45
N THR A 241 -5.39 -4.84 -7.44
CA THR A 241 -4.72 -5.21 -8.68
C THR A 241 -4.49 -6.72 -8.82
N LEU A 242 -3.79 -7.36 -7.87
CA LEU A 242 -3.40 -8.77 -8.00
C LEU A 242 -4.59 -9.72 -7.94
N GLY A 243 -5.37 -9.67 -6.85
CA GLY A 243 -6.50 -10.59 -6.62
C GLY A 243 -7.53 -10.57 -7.75
N PRO A 244 -8.09 -9.40 -8.11
CA PRO A 244 -9.02 -9.29 -9.25
C PRO A 244 -8.44 -9.82 -10.55
N SER A 245 -7.17 -9.54 -10.84
CA SER A 245 -6.53 -9.99 -12.08
C SER A 245 -6.39 -11.51 -12.14
N LEU A 246 -5.95 -12.14 -11.05
CA LEU A 246 -5.82 -13.60 -10.98
C LEU A 246 -7.18 -14.30 -11.11
N HIS A 247 -8.22 -13.74 -10.51
CA HIS A 247 -9.56 -14.34 -10.55
C HIS A 247 -10.24 -14.17 -11.91
N MET A 248 -10.24 -12.95 -12.45
CA MET A 248 -10.91 -12.62 -13.72
C MET A 248 -10.09 -13.04 -14.95
N GLY A 249 -8.81 -13.38 -14.80
CA GLY A 249 -7.90 -13.67 -15.90
C GLY A 249 -7.52 -12.42 -16.69
N LEU A 250 -7.20 -11.34 -16.01
CA LEU A 250 -6.77 -10.07 -16.61
C LEU A 250 -5.24 -10.00 -16.65
N ARG A 251 -4.67 -9.73 -17.84
CA ARG A 251 -3.22 -9.52 -17.98
C ARG A 251 -2.78 -8.31 -17.16
N VAL A 252 -2.16 -8.55 -16.00
CA VAL A 252 -1.77 -7.51 -15.07
C VAL A 252 -0.32 -7.10 -15.23
N VAL A 253 -0.04 -5.83 -14.97
CA VAL A 253 1.31 -5.26 -15.04
C VAL A 253 1.71 -4.71 -13.67
N PHE A 254 2.93 -5.03 -13.25
CA PHE A 254 3.58 -4.47 -12.08
C PHE A 254 4.89 -3.81 -12.47
N SER A 255 5.26 -2.70 -11.85
CA SER A 255 6.64 -2.23 -11.87
C SER A 255 7.34 -2.57 -10.55
N ARG A 256 8.67 -2.61 -10.55
CA ARG A 256 9.49 -2.91 -9.35
C ARG A 256 9.15 -2.01 -8.17
N ARG A 257 8.80 -0.76 -8.46
CA ARG A 257 8.38 0.26 -7.50
C ARG A 257 7.57 1.33 -8.22
N PHE A 258 6.80 2.09 -7.50
CA PHE A 258 6.16 3.29 -8.03
C PHE A 258 7.22 4.33 -8.44
N THR A 259 7.04 4.90 -9.61
CA THR A 259 7.84 6.02 -10.11
C THR A 259 6.92 6.97 -10.87
N LYS A 260 6.63 8.13 -10.27
CA LYS A 260 5.66 9.10 -10.78
C LYS A 260 5.96 9.55 -12.22
N SER A 261 7.23 9.79 -12.54
CA SER A 261 7.65 10.24 -13.88
C SER A 261 7.55 9.19 -14.99
N ARG A 262 7.39 7.90 -14.63
CA ARG A 262 7.34 6.77 -15.58
C ARG A 262 5.98 6.11 -15.68
N LEU A 263 5.05 6.43 -14.79
CA LEU A 263 3.75 5.77 -14.71
C LEU A 263 3.04 5.74 -16.06
N TRP A 264 2.91 6.90 -16.70
CA TRP A 264 2.21 7.02 -17.98
C TRP A 264 2.93 6.30 -19.12
N ASP A 265 4.26 6.30 -19.12
CA ASP A 265 5.06 5.60 -20.13
C ASP A 265 4.92 4.07 -19.99
N ILE A 266 4.86 3.56 -18.77
CA ILE A 266 4.56 2.14 -18.48
C ILE A 266 3.15 1.80 -18.97
N CYS A 267 2.15 2.64 -18.66
CA CYS A 267 0.78 2.43 -19.10
C CYS A 267 0.68 2.40 -20.64
N ARG A 268 1.36 3.30 -21.34
CA ARG A 268 1.41 3.31 -22.81
C ARG A 268 2.12 2.08 -23.36
N LYS A 269 3.30 1.75 -22.82
CA LYS A 269 4.10 0.58 -23.25
C LYS A 269 3.31 -0.70 -23.20
N HIS A 270 2.56 -0.89 -22.13
CA HIS A 270 1.83 -2.14 -21.89
C HIS A 270 0.34 -2.07 -22.28
N GLY A 271 -0.18 -0.93 -22.69
CA GLY A 271 -1.62 -0.75 -22.94
C GLY A 271 -2.46 -0.93 -21.68
N CYS A 272 -2.00 -0.44 -20.53
CA CYS A 272 -2.73 -0.55 -19.27
C CYS A 272 -3.97 0.34 -19.28
N THR A 273 -5.12 -0.22 -18.98
CA THR A 273 -6.42 0.47 -19.05
C THR A 273 -6.89 1.00 -17.70
N THR A 274 -6.31 0.50 -16.62
CA THR A 274 -6.54 0.98 -15.26
C THR A 274 -5.23 0.97 -14.46
N PHE A 275 -5.14 1.80 -13.44
CA PHE A 275 -4.13 1.64 -12.41
C PHE A 275 -4.67 1.96 -11.01
N SER A 276 -4.01 1.39 -9.98
CA SER A 276 -4.34 1.69 -8.59
C SER A 276 -3.35 2.68 -7.99
N MET A 277 -3.86 3.61 -7.16
CA MET A 277 -3.04 4.57 -6.44
C MET A 277 -3.59 4.91 -5.05
N LEU A 278 -2.77 5.57 -4.27
CA LEU A 278 -3.11 6.17 -2.98
C LEU A 278 -2.99 7.69 -3.06
N GLY A 279 -3.64 8.42 -2.16
CA GLY A 279 -3.74 9.88 -2.22
C GLY A 279 -2.41 10.62 -2.40
N GLY A 280 -1.36 10.22 -1.68
CA GLY A 280 -0.03 10.80 -1.85
C GLY A 280 0.59 10.57 -3.24
N MET A 281 0.21 9.48 -3.93
CA MET A 281 0.61 9.25 -5.32
C MET A 281 -0.11 10.20 -6.27
N ALA A 282 -1.40 10.49 -6.03
CA ALA A 282 -2.16 11.43 -6.84
C ALA A 282 -1.51 12.80 -6.85
N THR A 283 -1.16 13.34 -5.68
CA THR A 283 -0.45 14.61 -5.55
C THR A 283 0.90 14.56 -6.25
N ALA A 284 1.68 13.48 -6.05
CA ALA A 284 2.99 13.32 -6.68
C ALA A 284 2.92 13.23 -8.21
N ILE A 285 1.93 12.55 -8.77
CA ILE A 285 1.70 12.47 -10.23
C ILE A 285 1.27 13.84 -10.76
N TYR A 286 0.37 14.51 -10.05
CA TYR A 286 -0.17 15.81 -10.45
C TYR A 286 0.91 16.92 -10.45
N SER A 287 1.88 16.86 -9.52
CA SER A 287 3.00 17.80 -9.44
C SER A 287 4.06 17.63 -10.53
N GLU A 288 4.02 16.55 -11.33
CA GLU A 288 4.91 16.45 -12.49
C GLU A 288 4.61 17.55 -13.51
N PRO A 289 5.62 18.13 -14.16
CA PRO A 289 5.41 19.12 -15.21
C PRO A 289 4.41 18.64 -16.27
N ALA A 290 3.46 19.50 -16.64
CA ALA A 290 2.48 19.16 -17.66
C ALA A 290 3.15 18.88 -19.01
N ARG A 291 2.67 17.83 -19.69
CA ARG A 291 3.15 17.41 -21.01
C ARG A 291 1.99 17.45 -22.01
N GLU A 292 2.27 17.75 -23.25
CA GLU A 292 1.26 17.79 -24.32
C GLU A 292 0.51 16.45 -24.49
N ASN A 293 1.17 15.34 -24.15
CA ASN A 293 0.64 13.99 -24.25
C ASN A 293 0.11 13.41 -22.93
N ASP A 294 -0.14 14.24 -21.91
CA ASP A 294 -0.65 13.73 -20.61
C ASP A 294 -1.96 12.95 -20.76
N ALA A 295 -2.88 13.42 -21.61
CA ALA A 295 -4.14 12.74 -21.91
C ALA A 295 -4.03 11.64 -22.99
N ASP A 296 -2.90 11.54 -23.70
CA ASP A 296 -2.66 10.49 -24.69
C ASP A 296 -2.13 9.24 -24.01
N ASN A 297 -3.02 8.51 -23.39
CA ASN A 297 -2.73 7.26 -22.68
C ASN A 297 -3.96 6.31 -22.73
N PRO A 298 -3.76 4.99 -22.58
CA PRO A 298 -4.84 4.01 -22.67
C PRO A 298 -5.69 3.88 -21.40
N VAL A 299 -5.34 4.60 -20.31
CA VAL A 299 -6.01 4.47 -19.02
C VAL A 299 -7.38 5.13 -19.08
N ARG A 300 -8.42 4.36 -18.84
CA ARG A 300 -9.80 4.87 -18.75
C ARG A 300 -10.20 5.21 -17.31
N MET A 301 -9.62 4.50 -16.32
CA MET A 301 -10.03 4.58 -14.94
C MET A 301 -8.83 4.45 -13.99
N VAL A 302 -8.86 5.24 -12.94
CA VAL A 302 -7.93 5.14 -11.81
C VAL A 302 -8.71 4.68 -10.59
N VAL A 303 -8.28 3.58 -9.96
CA VAL A 303 -8.84 3.10 -8.70
C VAL A 303 -8.03 3.70 -7.56
N SER A 304 -8.59 4.70 -6.91
CA SER A 304 -7.92 5.52 -5.90
C SER A 304 -8.43 5.22 -4.50
N ALA A 305 -7.56 5.33 -3.51
CA ALA A 305 -7.92 5.43 -2.11
C ALA A 305 -7.30 6.69 -1.51
N GLY A 306 -8.14 7.71 -1.30
CA GLY A 306 -7.74 9.01 -0.76
C GLY A 306 -7.41 10.04 -1.84
N MET A 307 -8.14 10.08 -2.95
CA MET A 307 -8.00 11.13 -3.97
C MET A 307 -8.25 12.51 -3.36
N PRO A 308 -7.27 13.42 -3.36
CA PRO A 308 -7.47 14.74 -2.81
C PRO A 308 -8.54 15.52 -3.57
N ALA A 309 -9.57 16.00 -2.88
CA ALA A 309 -10.68 16.73 -3.48
C ALA A 309 -10.22 17.95 -4.29
N ALA A 310 -9.18 18.62 -3.80
CA ALA A 310 -8.64 19.83 -4.40
C ALA A 310 -8.09 19.66 -5.83
N ILE A 311 -7.54 18.47 -6.14
CA ILE A 311 -6.96 18.19 -7.46
C ILE A 311 -7.83 17.25 -8.30
N TRP A 312 -8.94 16.73 -7.80
CA TRP A 312 -9.74 15.67 -8.43
C TRP A 312 -10.12 15.99 -9.88
N GLU A 313 -10.89 17.06 -10.10
CA GLU A 313 -11.33 17.43 -11.45
C GLU A 313 -10.18 17.83 -12.37
N SER A 314 -9.18 18.52 -11.84
CA SER A 314 -8.02 18.92 -12.62
C SER A 314 -7.15 17.73 -13.01
N PHE A 315 -7.07 16.70 -12.16
CA PHE A 315 -6.40 15.44 -12.44
C PHE A 315 -7.13 14.66 -13.55
N GLU A 316 -8.45 14.47 -13.41
CA GLU A 316 -9.26 13.79 -14.43
C GLU A 316 -9.14 14.48 -15.80
N ARG A 317 -9.24 15.81 -15.82
CA ARG A 317 -9.15 16.60 -17.05
C ARG A 317 -7.76 16.56 -17.68
N ARG A 318 -6.70 16.68 -16.86
CA ARG A 318 -5.32 16.69 -17.33
C ARG A 318 -4.93 15.36 -17.97
N PHE A 319 -5.28 14.27 -17.36
CA PHE A 319 -4.87 12.93 -17.79
C PHE A 319 -5.91 12.18 -18.62
N GLY A 320 -7.12 12.75 -18.81
CA GLY A 320 -8.19 12.12 -19.58
C GLY A 320 -8.74 10.85 -18.94
N VAL A 321 -8.72 10.74 -17.62
CA VAL A 321 -9.12 9.55 -16.86
C VAL A 321 -10.33 9.82 -15.99
N SER A 322 -11.00 8.78 -15.52
CA SER A 322 -12.05 8.88 -14.49
C SER A 322 -11.58 8.23 -13.18
N VAL A 323 -11.91 8.83 -12.05
CA VAL A 323 -11.53 8.31 -10.74
C VAL A 323 -12.68 7.50 -10.14
N PHE A 324 -12.38 6.23 -9.84
CA PHE A 324 -13.17 5.39 -8.94
C PHE A 324 -12.52 5.47 -7.56
N GLU A 325 -13.23 6.02 -6.58
CA GLU A 325 -12.70 6.17 -5.23
C GLU A 325 -13.22 5.09 -4.31
N TRP A 326 -12.37 4.62 -3.39
CA TRP A 326 -12.75 3.65 -2.39
C TRP A 326 -12.01 3.88 -1.06
N TYR A 327 -12.59 3.36 -0.01
CA TYR A 327 -12.04 3.38 1.34
C TYR A 327 -12.02 1.97 1.90
N GLY A 328 -10.93 1.60 2.58
CA GLY A 328 -10.82 0.32 3.27
C GLY A 328 -9.49 0.16 3.99
N ALA A 329 -9.47 -0.74 4.95
CA ALA A 329 -8.27 -1.15 5.68
C ALA A 329 -8.15 -2.67 5.67
N ILE A 330 -6.95 -3.18 5.97
CA ILE A 330 -6.74 -4.63 6.08
C ILE A 330 -7.55 -5.22 7.24
N GLU A 331 -7.85 -4.44 8.25
CA GLU A 331 -8.70 -4.84 9.37
C GLU A 331 -10.18 -4.97 8.98
N GLY A 332 -10.63 -4.23 7.97
CA GLY A 332 -12.01 -4.19 7.51
C GLY A 332 -12.47 -2.78 7.16
N GLY A 333 -13.78 -2.63 6.99
CA GLY A 333 -14.38 -1.40 6.49
C GLY A 333 -14.16 -1.29 4.98
N LEU A 334 -15.25 -1.19 4.22
CA LEU A 334 -15.18 -1.03 2.76
C LEU A 334 -16.33 -0.15 2.28
N ALA A 335 -15.97 0.92 1.62
CA ALA A 335 -16.91 1.81 0.94
C ALA A 335 -16.35 2.19 -0.43
N PHE A 336 -17.20 2.53 -1.36
CA PHE A 336 -16.78 2.96 -2.69
C PHE A 336 -17.69 4.02 -3.27
N LYS A 337 -17.12 4.82 -4.14
CA LYS A 337 -17.76 5.86 -4.92
C LYS A 337 -17.57 5.54 -6.40
N PRO A 338 -18.62 5.08 -7.09
CA PRO A 338 -18.55 4.84 -8.53
C PRO A 338 -18.24 6.12 -9.30
N ILE A 339 -17.68 5.94 -10.51
CA ILE A 339 -17.39 7.05 -11.41
C ILE A 339 -18.66 7.84 -11.73
N GLY A 340 -18.57 9.16 -11.59
CA GLY A 340 -19.68 10.08 -11.88
C GLY A 340 -20.79 10.12 -10.83
N GLU A 341 -20.69 9.37 -9.75
CA GLU A 341 -21.66 9.39 -8.66
C GLU A 341 -21.17 10.18 -7.44
N GLY A 342 -22.10 10.81 -6.74
CA GLY A 342 -21.84 11.50 -5.48
C GLY A 342 -20.86 12.68 -5.55
N PRO A 343 -20.67 13.35 -4.42
CA PRO A 343 -19.84 14.56 -4.35
C PRO A 343 -18.34 14.25 -4.43
N ILE A 344 -17.57 15.18 -4.97
CA ILE A 344 -16.10 15.14 -5.00
C ILE A 344 -15.58 15.21 -3.56
N GLY A 345 -14.52 14.42 -3.30
CA GLY A 345 -13.92 14.29 -1.96
C GLY A 345 -14.56 13.22 -1.08
N SER A 346 -15.75 12.72 -1.45
CA SER A 346 -16.32 11.55 -0.78
C SER A 346 -15.59 10.27 -1.20
N PHE A 347 -15.40 9.36 -0.26
CA PHE A 347 -14.95 8.00 -0.55
C PHE A 347 -16.12 7.01 -0.76
N GLY A 348 -17.35 7.52 -0.81
CA GLY A 348 -18.51 6.73 -1.22
C GLY A 348 -19.44 6.32 -0.09
N LYS A 349 -20.10 5.19 -0.32
CA LYS A 349 -21.06 4.54 0.59
C LYS A 349 -20.60 3.12 0.91
N PRO A 350 -21.01 2.54 2.06
CA PRO A 350 -20.65 1.17 2.42
C PRO A 350 -21.03 0.17 1.33
N VAL A 351 -20.21 -0.85 1.12
CA VAL A 351 -20.57 -1.97 0.24
C VAL A 351 -21.80 -2.72 0.77
N PRO A 352 -22.58 -3.36 -0.10
CA PRO A 352 -23.66 -4.25 0.36
C PRO A 352 -23.15 -5.27 1.37
N GLY A 353 -23.88 -5.47 2.45
CA GLY A 353 -23.49 -6.36 3.54
C GLY A 353 -22.62 -5.75 4.61
N LEU A 354 -22.23 -4.46 4.48
CA LEU A 354 -21.50 -3.72 5.49
C LEU A 354 -22.30 -2.50 5.97
N GLN A 355 -22.27 -2.24 7.27
CA GLN A 355 -22.77 -1.02 7.89
C GLN A 355 -21.61 -0.16 8.33
N MET A 356 -21.63 1.13 7.98
CA MET A 356 -20.67 2.12 8.48
C MET A 356 -21.39 3.28 9.14
N ARG A 357 -20.80 3.83 10.19
CA ARG A 357 -21.32 4.99 10.92
C ARG A 357 -20.20 5.96 11.25
N ILE A 358 -20.60 7.18 11.51
CA ILE A 358 -19.75 8.20 12.12
C ILE A 358 -20.21 8.34 13.56
N VAL A 359 -19.33 8.12 14.53
CA VAL A 359 -19.68 8.12 15.94
C VAL A 359 -18.81 9.09 16.76
N ASP A 360 -19.39 9.66 17.78
CA ASP A 360 -18.68 10.50 18.75
C ASP A 360 -17.82 9.70 19.75
N GLU A 361 -17.26 10.36 20.75
CA GLU A 361 -16.44 9.72 21.78
C GLU A 361 -17.26 8.78 22.69
N GLN A 362 -18.56 9.00 22.81
CA GLN A 362 -19.49 8.16 23.57
C GLN A 362 -19.96 6.94 22.76
N GLY A 363 -19.71 6.94 21.44
CA GLY A 363 -20.13 5.88 20.51
C GLY A 363 -21.50 6.12 19.91
N GLU A 364 -22.10 7.30 20.13
CA GLU A 364 -23.38 7.69 19.56
C GLU A 364 -23.19 8.21 18.13
N GLU A 365 -24.19 7.96 17.27
CA GLU A 365 -24.13 8.35 15.86
C GLU A 365 -24.22 9.86 15.68
N CYS A 366 -23.21 10.45 15.03
CA CYS A 366 -23.15 11.86 14.72
C CYS A 366 -24.20 12.27 13.68
N PRO A 367 -24.81 13.46 13.81
CA PRO A 367 -25.63 14.06 12.75
C PRO A 367 -24.83 14.31 11.46
N PRO A 368 -25.49 14.46 10.28
CA PRO A 368 -24.83 14.85 9.06
C PRO A 368 -23.98 16.13 9.23
N GLY A 369 -22.77 16.15 8.65
CA GLY A 369 -21.82 17.25 8.73
C GLY A 369 -20.99 17.30 10.01
N VAL A 370 -21.30 16.49 11.02
CA VAL A 370 -20.53 16.44 12.28
C VAL A 370 -19.44 15.38 12.16
N ILE A 371 -18.20 15.78 12.46
CA ILE A 371 -17.03 14.89 12.42
C ILE A 371 -17.04 13.97 13.64
N GLY A 372 -16.81 12.67 13.37
CA GLY A 372 -16.65 11.62 14.36
C GLY A 372 -15.77 10.50 13.86
N GLU A 373 -15.60 9.44 14.63
CA GLU A 373 -14.83 8.27 14.21
C GLU A 373 -15.63 7.40 13.24
N ILE A 374 -15.01 7.02 12.13
CA ILE A 374 -15.58 6.06 11.17
C ILE A 374 -15.52 4.67 11.79
N VAL A 375 -16.68 4.03 11.94
CA VAL A 375 -16.78 2.66 12.45
C VAL A 375 -17.56 1.78 11.49
N SER A 376 -17.30 0.47 11.51
CA SER A 376 -17.97 -0.48 10.61
C SER A 376 -18.27 -1.83 11.29
N ARG A 377 -19.30 -2.52 10.79
CA ARG A 377 -19.64 -3.91 11.16
C ARG A 377 -20.44 -4.59 10.05
N PRO A 378 -20.61 -5.92 10.08
CA PRO A 378 -21.55 -6.61 9.19
C PRO A 378 -22.98 -6.02 9.29
N ALA A 379 -23.66 -5.87 8.14
CA ALA A 379 -25.03 -5.37 8.12
C ALA A 379 -26.03 -6.34 8.75
N THR A 380 -25.66 -7.61 8.95
CA THR A 380 -26.42 -8.60 9.71
C THR A 380 -26.59 -8.23 11.19
N GLY A 381 -25.77 -7.28 11.69
CA GLY A 381 -25.76 -6.88 13.09
C GLY A 381 -24.79 -7.71 13.94
N GLU A 382 -24.09 -8.67 13.34
CA GLU A 382 -23.01 -9.39 14.01
C GLU A 382 -21.88 -8.43 14.41
N GLU A 383 -21.17 -8.79 15.49
CA GLU A 383 -20.02 -8.01 15.93
C GLU A 383 -18.87 -8.07 14.91
N ALA A 384 -18.20 -6.94 14.73
CA ALA A 384 -16.99 -6.89 13.94
C ALA A 384 -15.88 -7.72 14.62
N THR A 385 -15.09 -8.40 13.81
CA THR A 385 -13.96 -9.19 14.28
C THR A 385 -12.67 -8.75 13.59
N VAL A 386 -11.58 -8.70 14.33
CA VAL A 386 -10.22 -8.54 13.81
C VAL A 386 -9.27 -9.33 14.70
N GLU A 387 -8.30 -9.98 14.10
CA GLU A 387 -7.26 -10.68 14.84
C GLU A 387 -5.90 -9.99 14.61
N TYR A 388 -5.38 -9.40 15.69
CA TYR A 388 -3.98 -9.00 15.75
C TYR A 388 -3.17 -10.16 16.31
N PHE A 389 -2.19 -10.60 15.57
CA PHE A 389 -1.35 -11.74 15.92
C PHE A 389 -0.65 -11.52 17.26
N ARG A 390 -0.87 -12.42 18.21
CA ARG A 390 -0.35 -12.38 19.60
C ARG A 390 -0.72 -11.11 20.39
N ASP A 391 -1.78 -10.40 19.98
CA ASP A 391 -2.25 -9.20 20.69
C ASP A 391 -3.78 -9.21 20.83
N ALA A 392 -4.26 -10.06 21.72
CA ALA A 392 -5.70 -10.21 21.97
C ALA A 392 -6.31 -8.94 22.61
N GLU A 393 -5.52 -8.15 23.35
CA GLU A 393 -5.98 -6.90 23.92
C GLU A 393 -6.25 -5.85 22.83
N ALA A 394 -5.30 -5.67 21.91
CA ALA A 394 -5.49 -4.79 20.78
C ALA A 394 -6.67 -5.23 19.91
N SER A 395 -6.85 -6.54 19.69
CA SER A 395 -7.99 -7.09 18.94
C SER A 395 -9.31 -6.69 19.57
N ARG A 396 -9.48 -6.90 20.89
CA ARG A 396 -10.67 -6.49 21.64
C ARG A 396 -10.90 -4.98 21.62
N LYS A 397 -9.82 -4.19 21.81
CA LYS A 397 -9.92 -2.72 21.77
C LYS A 397 -10.35 -2.22 20.40
N LYS A 398 -9.88 -2.86 19.33
CA LYS A 398 -10.20 -2.48 17.93
C LYS A 398 -11.66 -2.73 17.58
N THR A 399 -12.31 -3.69 18.22
CA THR A 399 -13.71 -4.07 17.99
C THR A 399 -14.63 -3.77 19.18
N ALA A 400 -14.22 -2.83 20.04
CA ALA A 400 -14.98 -2.47 21.24
C ALA A 400 -16.40 -1.99 20.88
N GLY A 401 -17.40 -2.53 21.61
CA GLY A 401 -18.81 -2.24 21.36
C GLY A 401 -19.39 -2.92 20.13
N GLY A 402 -18.71 -3.95 19.58
CA GLY A 402 -19.16 -4.71 18.40
C GLY A 402 -18.91 -4.01 17.06
N TRP A 403 -18.20 -2.87 17.07
CA TRP A 403 -17.84 -2.10 15.88
C TRP A 403 -16.32 -2.08 15.67
N LEU A 404 -15.89 -2.32 14.45
CA LEU A 404 -14.51 -2.09 14.04
C LEU A 404 -14.24 -0.58 14.05
N ARG A 405 -13.38 -0.13 14.97
CA ARG A 405 -12.98 1.27 15.09
C ARG A 405 -11.79 1.55 14.19
N SER A 406 -12.01 2.36 13.14
CA SER A 406 -10.97 2.60 12.15
C SER A 406 -9.79 3.40 12.71
N GLY A 407 -10.06 4.36 13.58
CA GLY A 407 -9.14 5.42 13.98
C GLY A 407 -9.05 6.54 12.95
N ASP A 408 -9.91 6.51 11.94
CA ASP A 408 -10.07 7.59 10.96
C ASP A 408 -11.28 8.44 11.38
N MET A 409 -11.12 9.74 11.31
CA MET A 409 -12.16 10.72 11.56
C MET A 409 -12.76 11.15 10.24
N GLY A 410 -14.08 11.26 10.22
CA GLY A 410 -14.81 11.62 9.01
C GLY A 410 -16.20 12.14 9.34
N HIS A 411 -16.93 12.53 8.31
CA HIS A 411 -18.33 12.91 8.42
C HIS A 411 -19.15 12.26 7.31
N ARG A 412 -20.46 12.33 7.43
CA ARG A 412 -21.38 11.99 6.35
C ARG A 412 -22.23 13.20 5.99
N ASP A 413 -22.64 13.31 4.74
CA ASP A 413 -23.62 14.31 4.33
C ASP A 413 -25.06 13.84 4.56
N VAL A 414 -26.02 14.68 4.18
CA VAL A 414 -27.45 14.38 4.31
C VAL A 414 -27.94 13.27 3.38
N GLU A 415 -27.19 12.97 2.32
CA GLU A 415 -27.47 11.89 1.35
C GLU A 415 -26.76 10.57 1.73
N GLY A 416 -25.98 10.58 2.81
CA GLY A 416 -25.24 9.41 3.33
C GLY A 416 -23.90 9.13 2.66
N TRP A 417 -23.36 10.08 1.88
CA TRP A 417 -21.99 10.01 1.39
C TRP A 417 -21.00 10.24 2.52
N LEU A 418 -19.95 9.41 2.56
CA LEU A 418 -18.93 9.44 3.61
C LEU A 418 -17.67 10.17 3.13
N PHE A 419 -17.09 10.95 4.04
CA PHE A 419 -15.88 11.73 3.81
C PHE A 419 -14.82 11.40 4.86
N PHE A 420 -13.56 11.34 4.42
CA PHE A 420 -12.42 11.26 5.31
C PHE A 420 -11.92 12.67 5.62
N ASP A 421 -11.80 13.02 6.88
CA ASP A 421 -11.29 14.32 7.32
C ASP A 421 -9.82 14.21 7.76
N TYR A 422 -9.51 13.35 8.74
CA TYR A 422 -8.15 13.16 9.23
C TYR A 422 -8.01 11.86 10.03
N ARG A 423 -6.78 11.44 10.28
CA ARG A 423 -6.47 10.35 11.20
C ARG A 423 -6.56 10.83 12.64
N LYS A 424 -7.13 10.05 13.55
CA LYS A 424 -7.22 10.39 14.97
C LYS A 424 -5.84 10.74 15.53
N GLY A 425 -5.69 11.94 16.09
CA GLY A 425 -4.41 12.52 16.52
C GLY A 425 -3.65 13.29 15.43
N GLY A 426 -4.05 13.21 14.16
CA GLY A 426 -3.39 13.88 13.02
C GLY A 426 -4.02 15.23 12.59
N ALA A 427 -5.14 15.65 13.17
CA ALA A 427 -5.77 16.93 12.84
C ALA A 427 -4.80 18.10 13.05
N ILE A 428 -4.79 19.02 12.09
CA ILE A 428 -4.11 20.31 12.22
C ILE A 428 -5.19 21.35 12.51
N ARG A 429 -5.20 21.85 13.75
CA ARG A 429 -5.99 23.01 14.12
C ARG A 429 -5.04 24.19 14.23
N HIS A 430 -5.24 25.20 13.41
CA HIS A 430 -4.39 26.38 13.33
C HIS A 430 -5.22 27.66 13.45
N ASN A 431 -4.91 28.47 14.46
CA ASN A 431 -5.66 29.70 14.74
C ASN A 431 -7.19 29.51 14.86
N GLY A 432 -7.63 28.36 15.40
CA GLY A 432 -9.04 28.01 15.56
C GLY A 432 -9.67 27.27 14.40
N ASP A 433 -9.05 27.24 13.22
CA ASP A 433 -9.55 26.57 12.03
C ASP A 433 -8.93 25.17 11.84
N PHE A 434 -9.72 24.25 11.31
CA PHE A 434 -9.19 22.95 10.85
C PHE A 434 -8.63 23.11 9.44
N ILE A 435 -7.34 22.79 9.29
CA ILE A 435 -6.63 22.90 8.02
C ILE A 435 -6.87 21.65 7.18
N ASN A 436 -7.50 21.82 6.03
CA ASN A 436 -7.54 20.80 5.01
C ASN A 436 -6.23 20.81 4.24
N THR A 437 -5.35 19.86 4.57
CA THR A 437 -3.99 19.78 4.03
C THR A 437 -3.96 19.63 2.51
N SER A 438 -4.99 19.04 1.89
CA SER A 438 -5.03 18.83 0.45
C SER A 438 -5.10 20.12 -0.36
N PHE A 439 -5.70 21.18 0.18
CA PHE A 439 -5.69 22.48 -0.48
C PHE A 439 -4.32 23.15 -0.41
N VAL A 440 -3.65 23.03 0.72
CA VAL A 440 -2.29 23.54 0.91
C VAL A 440 -1.32 22.80 0.00
N GLU A 441 -1.40 21.47 0.01
CA GLU A 441 -0.57 20.59 -0.84
C GLU A 441 -0.79 20.89 -2.32
N LYS A 442 -2.03 21.14 -2.77
CA LYS A 442 -2.33 21.51 -4.16
C LYS A 442 -1.58 22.76 -4.59
N VAL A 443 -1.76 23.87 -3.85
CA VAL A 443 -1.15 25.16 -4.20
C VAL A 443 0.37 25.03 -4.27
N ILE A 444 0.97 24.31 -3.31
CA ILE A 444 2.42 24.08 -3.31
C ILE A 444 2.86 23.16 -4.44
N ALA A 445 2.10 22.09 -4.74
CA ALA A 445 2.41 21.16 -5.82
C ALA A 445 2.33 21.79 -7.23
N GLU A 446 1.54 22.84 -7.39
CA GLU A 446 1.43 23.61 -8.65
C GLU A 446 2.63 24.57 -8.87
N HIS A 447 3.44 24.80 -7.82
CA HIS A 447 4.65 25.62 -7.96
C HIS A 447 5.72 24.88 -8.79
N PRO A 448 6.26 25.46 -9.88
CA PRO A 448 7.14 24.78 -10.84
C PRO A 448 8.49 24.30 -10.26
N GLY A 449 8.88 24.83 -9.11
CA GLY A 449 10.08 24.41 -8.39
C GLY A 449 9.86 23.27 -7.38
N VAL A 450 8.64 22.74 -7.25
CA VAL A 450 8.28 21.71 -6.26
C VAL A 450 8.11 20.35 -6.94
N ALA A 451 8.87 19.36 -6.48
CA ALA A 451 8.81 17.98 -6.96
C ALA A 451 7.88 17.10 -6.12
N ASP A 452 7.81 17.33 -4.82
CA ASP A 452 6.94 16.58 -3.89
C ASP A 452 6.60 17.45 -2.68
N VAL A 453 5.42 17.24 -2.09
CA VAL A 453 4.95 17.99 -0.93
C VAL A 453 4.11 17.12 -0.01
N TYR A 454 4.26 17.33 1.28
CA TYR A 454 3.39 16.77 2.32
C TYR A 454 3.19 17.77 3.44
N VAL A 455 1.93 18.00 3.84
CA VAL A 455 1.57 18.97 4.89
C VAL A 455 1.22 18.25 6.18
N TYR A 456 1.82 18.69 7.30
CA TYR A 456 1.61 18.14 8.62
C TYR A 456 1.65 19.23 9.70
N GLY A 457 1.28 18.86 10.93
CA GLY A 457 1.20 19.82 12.04
C GLY A 457 2.25 19.56 13.11
N VAL A 458 2.88 20.63 13.60
CA VAL A 458 3.74 20.61 14.80
C VAL A 458 3.04 21.34 15.95
N ALA A 459 3.50 21.15 17.18
CA ALA A 459 2.99 21.91 18.31
C ALA A 459 3.13 23.42 18.04
N ALA A 460 2.04 24.16 18.24
CA ALA A 460 2.04 25.59 17.97
C ALA A 460 3.09 26.33 18.82
N ALA A 461 3.86 27.21 18.21
CA ALA A 461 4.85 28.03 18.90
C ALA A 461 4.22 28.92 19.99
N SER A 462 2.93 29.23 19.87
CA SER A 462 2.15 29.95 20.88
C SER A 462 1.95 29.17 22.19
N GLY A 463 2.15 27.84 22.17
CA GLY A 463 1.86 26.95 23.29
C GLY A 463 0.35 26.78 23.59
N ALA A 464 -0.53 27.24 22.72
CA ALA A 464 -1.97 27.11 22.89
C ALA A 464 -2.40 25.61 22.84
N PRO A 465 -3.12 25.10 23.86
CA PRO A 465 -3.53 23.70 23.90
C PRO A 465 -4.39 23.31 22.69
N GLY A 466 -4.01 22.22 22.01
CA GLY A 466 -4.74 21.69 20.86
C GLY A 466 -4.48 22.41 19.54
N GLU A 467 -3.75 23.53 19.53
CA GLU A 467 -3.34 24.23 18.32
C GLU A 467 -2.03 23.65 17.76
N LYS A 468 -1.89 23.70 16.44
CA LYS A 468 -0.70 23.28 15.71
C LYS A 468 -0.28 24.33 14.69
N ASP A 469 1.01 24.47 14.49
CA ASP A 469 1.54 25.21 13.36
C ASP A 469 1.62 24.29 12.13
N VAL A 470 1.29 24.87 10.97
CA VAL A 470 1.28 24.16 9.70
C VAL A 470 2.69 24.09 9.13
N VAL A 471 3.17 22.89 8.83
CA VAL A 471 4.47 22.65 8.18
C VAL A 471 4.23 22.02 6.82
N ALA A 472 4.81 22.58 5.77
CA ALA A 472 4.90 21.96 4.46
C ALA A 472 6.30 21.37 4.26
N ALA A 473 6.41 20.04 4.24
CA ALA A 473 7.61 19.32 3.83
C ALA A 473 7.66 19.32 2.29
N ILE A 474 8.76 19.80 1.72
CA ILE A 474 8.90 20.04 0.27
C ILE A 474 10.20 19.40 -0.24
N VAL A 475 10.10 18.75 -1.39
CA VAL A 475 11.23 18.36 -2.21
C VAL A 475 11.28 19.27 -3.44
N SER A 476 12.39 19.93 -3.67
CA SER A 476 12.55 20.80 -4.83
C SER A 476 12.90 20.03 -6.10
N VAL A 477 12.50 20.57 -7.25
CA VAL A 477 12.93 20.05 -8.56
C VAL A 477 14.42 20.35 -8.75
N PRO A 478 15.27 19.35 -9.01
CA PRO A 478 16.70 19.57 -9.24
C PRO A 478 16.94 20.54 -10.43
N GLY A 479 17.69 21.61 -10.19
CA GLY A 479 18.04 22.60 -11.21
C GLY A 479 16.94 23.61 -11.58
N ALA A 480 15.76 23.52 -10.96
CA ALA A 480 14.73 24.54 -11.13
C ALA A 480 15.02 25.77 -10.25
N ALA A 481 14.48 26.93 -10.66
CA ALA A 481 14.48 28.10 -9.82
C ALA A 481 13.51 27.87 -8.65
N PHE A 482 14.05 27.63 -7.49
CA PHE A 482 13.31 27.38 -6.25
C PHE A 482 13.83 28.31 -5.15
N SER A 483 12.92 28.96 -4.46
CA SER A 483 13.19 29.65 -3.21
C SER A 483 12.02 29.47 -2.25
N PRO A 484 12.26 29.37 -0.93
CA PRO A 484 11.19 29.35 0.05
C PRO A 484 10.25 30.54 -0.07
N ALA A 485 10.78 31.74 -0.36
CA ALA A 485 10.00 32.95 -0.56
C ALA A 485 8.99 32.84 -1.72
N SER A 486 9.37 32.20 -2.84
CA SER A 486 8.44 32.01 -3.98
C SER A 486 7.30 31.07 -3.63
N VAL A 487 7.54 30.07 -2.78
CA VAL A 487 6.48 29.15 -2.31
C VAL A 487 5.54 29.88 -1.36
N PHE A 488 6.04 30.66 -0.41
CA PHE A 488 5.18 31.48 0.46
C PHE A 488 4.33 32.45 -0.35
N ALA A 489 4.90 33.10 -1.37
CA ALA A 489 4.16 33.99 -2.26
C ALA A 489 3.01 33.27 -2.96
N ALA A 490 3.26 32.07 -3.50
CA ALA A 490 2.22 31.24 -4.13
C ALA A 490 1.13 30.83 -3.11
N CYS A 491 1.52 30.51 -1.87
CA CYS A 491 0.55 30.20 -0.81
C CYS A 491 -0.32 31.41 -0.46
N HIS A 492 0.23 32.60 -0.36
CA HIS A 492 -0.55 33.82 -0.09
C HIS A 492 -1.50 34.19 -1.23
N GLU A 493 -1.14 33.86 -2.47
CA GLU A 493 -2.00 34.10 -3.63
C GLU A 493 -3.15 33.08 -3.70
N GLY A 494 -2.87 31.81 -3.35
CA GLY A 494 -3.78 30.68 -3.58
C GLY A 494 -4.54 30.17 -2.35
N LEU A 495 -4.20 30.62 -1.13
CA LEU A 495 -4.77 30.11 0.13
C LEU A 495 -5.33 31.22 1.02
N GLU A 496 -6.29 30.85 1.87
CA GLU A 496 -6.73 31.70 2.97
C GLU A 496 -5.58 31.90 3.99
N PRO A 497 -5.53 33.03 4.73
CA PRO A 497 -4.41 33.35 5.62
C PRO A 497 -4.05 32.25 6.64
N ASN A 498 -5.05 31.57 7.21
CA ASN A 498 -4.85 30.51 8.20
C ASN A 498 -4.34 29.19 7.59
N PHE A 499 -4.42 29.04 6.27
CA PHE A 499 -3.95 27.86 5.54
C PHE A 499 -2.51 28.02 5.03
N VAL A 500 -1.96 29.25 5.07
CA VAL A 500 -0.56 29.47 4.70
C VAL A 500 0.34 28.76 5.71
N PRO A 501 1.29 27.90 5.25
CA PRO A 501 2.19 27.21 6.16
C PRO A 501 2.98 28.18 7.04
N THR A 502 3.09 27.86 8.33
CA THR A 502 3.97 28.59 9.26
C THR A 502 5.43 28.31 8.92
N TYR A 503 5.71 27.08 8.48
CA TYR A 503 7.06 26.62 8.15
C TYR A 503 7.08 25.88 6.83
N LEU A 504 8.16 26.07 6.06
CA LEU A 504 8.57 25.19 4.97
C LEU A 504 9.75 24.36 5.43
N GLN A 505 9.66 23.04 5.30
CA GLN A 505 10.74 22.10 5.58
C GLN A 505 11.26 21.55 4.26
N ILE A 506 12.44 21.99 3.82
CA ILE A 506 13.05 21.57 2.56
C ILE A 506 13.85 20.30 2.78
N LEU A 507 13.60 19.29 1.98
CA LEU A 507 14.15 17.95 2.11
C LEU A 507 14.68 17.44 0.76
N GLU A 508 15.63 16.50 0.82
CA GLU A 508 16.04 15.75 -0.37
C GLU A 508 14.97 14.74 -0.79
N GLU A 509 14.28 14.13 0.18
CA GLU A 509 13.14 13.24 -0.04
C GLU A 509 12.16 13.27 1.14
N ILE A 510 10.87 13.06 0.85
CA ILE A 510 9.85 12.81 1.87
C ILE A 510 9.87 11.30 2.18
N PRO A 511 10.18 10.89 3.44
CA PRO A 511 10.15 9.49 3.80
C PRO A 511 8.75 8.89 3.61
N LYS A 512 8.64 7.79 2.87
CA LYS A 512 7.37 7.12 2.58
C LYS A 512 7.42 5.62 2.94
N THR A 513 6.25 5.06 3.22
CA THR A 513 6.06 3.61 3.39
C THR A 513 6.05 2.91 2.04
N ALA A 514 5.99 1.57 2.04
CA ALA A 514 5.80 0.76 0.82
C ALA A 514 4.51 1.12 0.04
N SER A 515 3.53 1.68 0.72
CA SER A 515 2.28 2.19 0.15
C SER A 515 2.35 3.67 -0.24
N GLU A 516 3.55 4.22 -0.39
CA GLU A 516 3.78 5.63 -0.71
C GLU A 516 3.18 6.64 0.29
N LYS A 517 2.80 6.16 1.47
CA LYS A 517 2.27 7.01 2.53
C LYS A 517 3.41 7.73 3.26
N PRO A 518 3.39 9.07 3.37
CA PRO A 518 4.37 9.83 4.10
C PRO A 518 4.51 9.36 5.55
N GLN A 519 5.73 9.32 6.04
CA GLN A 519 6.05 8.90 7.41
C GLN A 519 6.32 10.14 8.28
N GLU A 520 5.24 10.77 8.73
CA GLU A 520 5.23 12.02 9.49
C GLU A 520 6.19 12.00 10.69
N ARG A 521 6.33 10.86 11.37
CA ARG A 521 7.25 10.73 12.51
C ARG A 521 8.68 11.16 12.16
N PHE A 522 9.20 10.74 11.01
CA PHE A 522 10.56 11.10 10.61
C PHE A 522 10.68 12.56 10.18
N LEU A 523 9.59 13.15 9.67
CA LEU A 523 9.52 14.58 9.39
C LEU A 523 9.55 15.39 10.68
N LEU A 524 8.76 14.98 11.68
CA LEU A 524 8.74 15.57 13.01
C LEU A 524 10.11 15.49 13.70
N GLU A 525 10.75 14.32 13.69
CA GLU A 525 12.08 14.13 14.27
C GLU A 525 13.11 15.08 13.63
N ARG A 526 13.12 15.20 12.30
CA ARG A 526 14.00 16.13 11.57
C ARG A 526 13.66 17.59 11.86
N PHE A 527 12.37 17.93 11.96
CA PHE A 527 11.91 19.28 12.30
C PHE A 527 12.37 19.69 13.70
N GLN A 528 12.21 18.82 14.70
CA GLN A 528 12.60 19.05 16.10
C GLN A 528 14.13 19.14 16.28
N ALA A 529 14.90 18.42 15.48
CA ALA A 529 16.34 18.50 15.51
C ALA A 529 16.88 19.87 15.06
N GLY A 530 16.04 20.67 14.38
CA GLY A 530 16.41 21.95 13.81
C GLY A 530 17.35 21.79 12.61
N GLY A 531 17.63 22.85 11.92
CA GLY A 531 18.61 22.84 10.82
C GLY A 531 18.35 23.88 9.75
N SER A 532 19.27 23.97 8.78
CA SER A 532 19.26 24.93 7.68
C SER A 532 18.14 24.74 6.64
N GLY A 533 17.36 23.66 6.76
CA GLY A 533 16.26 23.34 5.84
C GLY A 533 14.87 23.81 6.30
N ILE A 534 14.76 24.50 7.44
CA ILE A 534 13.48 24.98 7.97
C ILE A 534 13.42 26.49 7.78
N PHE A 535 12.36 26.95 7.09
CA PHE A 535 12.16 28.36 6.76
C PHE A 535 10.83 28.83 7.29
N THR A 536 10.81 30.06 7.80
CA THR A 536 9.61 30.85 8.04
C THR A 536 9.53 31.95 6.99
N GLU A 537 8.39 32.58 6.83
CA GLU A 537 8.25 33.70 5.90
C GLU A 537 9.27 34.83 6.16
N LYS A 538 9.63 35.06 7.43
CA LYS A 538 10.64 36.07 7.83
C LYS A 538 12.08 35.66 7.55
N SER A 539 12.33 34.36 7.36
CA SER A 539 13.67 33.80 7.12
C SER A 539 13.86 33.27 5.70
N SER A 540 12.85 33.45 4.84
CA SER A 540 12.81 32.96 3.45
C SER A 540 13.50 33.89 2.45
#